data_9ad9e86766b88d593081f96b20372b83
#
_entry.id   9ad9e86766b88d593081f96b20372b83
#
_cell.length_a   1.000
_cell.length_b   1.000
_cell.length_c   1.000
_cell.angle_alpha   90.00
_cell.angle_beta   90.00
_cell.angle_gamma   90.00
#
_symmetry.space_group_name_H-M   'P 1'
#
loop_
_entity.id
_entity.type
_entity.pdbx_description
1 polymer ?
#
loop_
_entity_poly.entity_id
_entity_poly.type
_entity_poly.pdbx_seq_one_letter_code
_entity_poly.pdbx_strand_id
1 'polypeptide(L)'
;KYTRDVSYMENGEIAVLTRQGIQVYNLLLEPVEKEHSTVDWDISDAEKGGYEHFMFKEIMEQPEAIRKTITPRIKDDRVVLDDIDLSADYVKNISKFYIIACGSSYHVGMVGKYVLEKMLRKPVEVALASEFRYCSPIVDKNTLVIVISQSGETLDTMEALREAKRLGGRTLAIVNVVGSSIAKEADDVIYTWAGPEIAVATTKAYSTQLAVLDLLCLYLADLLGSIAPEEYTEILTELTRIPDKLKEVLEQKERIQQYASQFFNHDSIFFIGRNLDYAIGLEASLKLKEISYIHSEAYAAGELKHGTISLIEQGTLVIAL
;
A
#
# COMPACT_ATOMS: atom_id res chain seq x y z
N LYS A 1 -17.29 6.80 -17.66
CA LYS A 1 -17.30 6.48 -19.11
C LYS A 1 -17.93 7.59 -19.94
N TYR A 2 -18.82 8.38 -19.36
CA TYR A 2 -19.59 9.42 -20.08
C TYR A 2 -19.18 10.85 -19.74
N THR A 3 -18.55 11.06 -18.58
CA THR A 3 -18.03 12.35 -18.13
C THR A 3 -16.83 12.15 -17.20
N ARG A 4 -15.97 13.15 -17.12
CA ARG A 4 -14.89 13.26 -16.12
C ARG A 4 -15.30 14.16 -14.95
N ASP A 5 -16.41 14.88 -15.09
CA ASP A 5 -16.89 15.76 -14.05
C ASP A 5 -17.67 14.95 -13.01
N VAL A 6 -17.22 15.04 -11.78
CA VAL A 6 -17.80 14.33 -10.63
C VAL A 6 -18.09 15.31 -9.50
N SER A 7 -19.09 14.98 -8.69
CA SER A 7 -19.36 15.66 -7.43
C SER A 7 -19.43 14.63 -6.33
N TYR A 8 -18.69 14.87 -5.26
CA TYR A 8 -18.67 13.97 -4.12
C TYR A 8 -19.85 14.26 -3.18
N MET A 9 -20.59 13.20 -2.86
CA MET A 9 -21.68 13.26 -1.89
C MET A 9 -21.11 13.18 -0.47
N GLU A 10 -21.71 13.90 0.45
CA GLU A 10 -21.39 13.82 1.86
C GLU A 10 -22.46 13.03 2.64
N ASN A 11 -22.14 12.65 3.87
CA ASN A 11 -23.10 11.95 4.72
C ASN A 11 -24.33 12.81 4.97
N GLY A 12 -25.51 12.22 4.76
CA GLY A 12 -26.77 12.93 4.95
C GLY A 12 -27.23 13.74 3.73
N GLU A 13 -26.64 13.54 2.56
CA GLU A 13 -27.08 14.16 1.32
C GLU A 13 -27.86 13.18 0.44
N ILE A 14 -28.81 13.71 -0.32
CA ILE A 14 -29.65 12.98 -1.26
C ILE A 14 -29.51 13.64 -2.64
N ALA A 15 -29.12 12.88 -3.67
CA ALA A 15 -29.08 13.36 -5.05
C ALA A 15 -30.32 12.92 -5.81
N VAL A 16 -30.98 13.87 -6.45
CA VAL A 16 -32.12 13.65 -7.36
C VAL A 16 -31.67 13.85 -8.81
N LEU A 17 -31.65 12.74 -9.56
CA LEU A 17 -31.26 12.73 -10.97
C LEU A 17 -32.49 12.81 -11.84
N THR A 18 -32.53 13.82 -12.72
CA THR A 18 -33.60 14.01 -13.69
C THR A 18 -33.02 14.18 -15.09
N ARG A 19 -33.88 14.25 -16.11
CA ARG A 19 -33.42 14.58 -17.48
C ARG A 19 -32.89 16.00 -17.59
N GLN A 20 -33.26 16.89 -16.67
CA GLN A 20 -32.87 18.30 -16.65
C GLN A 20 -31.57 18.53 -15.88
N GLY A 21 -31.11 17.56 -15.09
CA GLY A 21 -29.86 17.68 -14.30
C GLY A 21 -29.93 16.95 -12.97
N ILE A 22 -28.95 17.27 -12.15
CA ILE A 22 -28.74 16.69 -10.80
C ILE A 22 -29.02 17.81 -9.79
N GLN A 23 -29.80 17.51 -8.77
CA GLN A 23 -30.00 18.37 -7.61
C GLN A 23 -29.66 17.60 -6.35
N VAL A 24 -28.88 18.22 -5.47
CA VAL A 24 -28.46 17.62 -4.19
C VAL A 24 -29.17 18.34 -3.06
N TYR A 25 -29.65 17.60 -2.08
CA TYR A 25 -30.32 18.08 -0.89
C TYR A 25 -29.72 17.51 0.36
N ASN A 26 -29.73 18.25 1.47
CA ASN A 26 -29.44 17.74 2.81
C ASN A 26 -30.63 16.96 3.40
N LEU A 27 -30.49 16.42 4.60
CA LEU A 27 -31.58 15.70 5.29
C LEU A 27 -32.80 16.56 5.65
N LEU A 28 -32.67 17.90 5.60
CA LEU A 28 -33.77 18.85 5.79
C LEU A 28 -34.47 19.21 4.47
N LEU A 29 -34.07 18.56 3.36
CA LEU A 29 -34.52 18.81 2.01
C LEU A 29 -34.19 20.23 1.49
N GLU A 30 -33.17 20.86 2.04
CA GLU A 30 -32.64 22.12 1.55
C GLU A 30 -31.63 21.83 0.42
N PRO A 31 -31.62 22.60 -0.68
CA PRO A 31 -30.72 22.41 -1.79
C PRO A 31 -29.25 22.69 -1.35
N VAL A 32 -28.33 21.83 -1.77
CA VAL A 32 -26.91 21.96 -1.54
C VAL A 32 -26.21 22.15 -2.87
N GLU A 33 -25.41 23.22 -3.01
CA GLU A 33 -24.51 23.39 -4.14
C GLU A 33 -23.26 22.53 -3.95
N LYS A 34 -22.91 21.76 -4.98
CA LYS A 34 -21.72 20.90 -4.96
C LYS A 34 -20.65 21.43 -5.90
N GLU A 35 -19.42 21.44 -5.43
CA GLU A 35 -18.28 21.69 -6.29
C GLU A 35 -18.08 20.50 -7.25
N HIS A 36 -17.76 20.82 -8.50
CA HIS A 36 -17.43 19.86 -9.51
C HIS A 36 -15.92 19.66 -9.55
N SER A 37 -15.49 18.40 -9.44
CA SER A 37 -14.10 18.01 -9.62
C SER A 37 -13.95 17.26 -10.94
N THR A 38 -12.90 17.55 -11.70
CA THR A 38 -12.60 16.83 -12.93
C THR A 38 -11.60 15.72 -12.63
N VAL A 39 -11.94 14.50 -13.03
CA VAL A 39 -11.06 13.33 -12.88
C VAL A 39 -10.01 13.36 -14.00
N ASP A 40 -8.74 13.41 -13.64
CA ASP A 40 -7.62 13.62 -14.56
C ASP A 40 -7.16 12.36 -15.33
N TRP A 41 -7.60 11.16 -14.93
CA TRP A 41 -7.21 9.93 -15.63
C TRP A 41 -8.02 9.69 -16.91
N ASP A 42 -7.38 9.05 -17.89
CA ASP A 42 -8.00 8.73 -19.16
C ASP A 42 -8.90 7.49 -19.05
N ILE A 43 -9.97 7.44 -19.85
CA ILE A 43 -10.84 6.26 -19.97
C ILE A 43 -10.03 5.03 -20.43
N SER A 44 -9.01 5.24 -21.26
CA SER A 44 -8.09 4.20 -21.71
C SER A 44 -7.35 3.50 -20.55
N ASP A 45 -7.13 4.21 -19.44
CA ASP A 45 -6.48 3.62 -18.26
C ASP A 45 -7.38 2.58 -17.58
N ALA A 46 -8.71 2.74 -17.71
CA ALA A 46 -9.72 1.81 -17.21
C ALA A 46 -10.13 0.72 -18.23
N GLU A 47 -9.46 0.64 -19.39
CA GLU A 47 -9.64 -0.40 -20.39
C GLU A 47 -8.54 -1.46 -20.30
N LYS A 48 -8.83 -2.68 -20.77
CA LYS A 48 -7.84 -3.77 -20.73
C LYS A 48 -6.61 -3.56 -21.63
N GLY A 49 -6.66 -2.63 -22.59
CA GLY A 49 -5.51 -2.28 -23.43
C GLY A 49 -4.91 -3.44 -24.22
N GLY A 50 -5.75 -4.42 -24.62
CA GLY A 50 -5.31 -5.62 -25.34
C GLY A 50 -4.93 -6.81 -24.45
N TYR A 51 -4.92 -6.66 -23.14
CA TYR A 51 -4.71 -7.77 -22.21
C TYR A 51 -6.01 -8.58 -21.98
N GLU A 52 -5.87 -9.86 -21.72
CA GLU A 52 -7.01 -10.73 -21.44
C GLU A 52 -7.68 -10.37 -20.10
N HIS A 53 -6.86 -10.04 -19.08
CA HIS A 53 -7.31 -9.73 -17.74
C HIS A 53 -6.73 -8.39 -17.25
N PHE A 54 -7.52 -7.64 -16.46
CA PHE A 54 -7.04 -6.41 -15.81
C PHE A 54 -5.82 -6.64 -14.92
N MET A 55 -5.82 -7.69 -14.12
CA MET A 55 -4.69 -8.01 -13.27
C MET A 55 -3.40 -8.18 -14.06
N PHE A 56 -3.45 -8.84 -15.21
CA PHE A 56 -2.25 -9.01 -16.04
C PHE A 56 -1.77 -7.67 -16.61
N LYS A 57 -2.68 -6.80 -17.07
CA LYS A 57 -2.35 -5.43 -17.45
C LYS A 57 -1.65 -4.69 -16.31
N GLU A 58 -2.24 -4.72 -15.11
CA GLU A 58 -1.75 -4.03 -13.93
C GLU A 58 -0.40 -4.56 -13.43
N ILE A 59 -0.14 -5.87 -13.58
CA ILE A 59 1.20 -6.45 -13.38
C ILE A 59 2.21 -5.82 -14.34
N MET A 60 1.86 -5.70 -15.63
CA MET A 60 2.75 -5.14 -16.64
C MET A 60 2.93 -3.62 -16.52
N GLU A 61 2.01 -2.92 -15.85
CA GLU A 61 2.09 -1.48 -15.57
C GLU A 61 2.98 -1.13 -14.36
N GLN A 62 3.36 -2.08 -13.52
CA GLN A 62 4.13 -1.83 -12.30
C GLN A 62 5.41 -0.98 -12.52
N PRO A 63 6.25 -1.25 -13.55
CA PRO A 63 7.45 -0.45 -13.76
C PRO A 63 7.15 1.04 -13.94
N GLU A 64 6.12 1.35 -14.73
CA GLU A 64 5.73 2.73 -14.98
C GLU A 64 5.03 3.37 -13.77
N ALA A 65 4.19 2.62 -13.06
CA ALA A 65 3.55 3.06 -11.83
C ALA A 65 4.58 3.44 -10.76
N ILE A 66 5.60 2.59 -10.55
CA ILE A 66 6.71 2.88 -9.63
C ILE A 66 7.50 4.11 -10.08
N ARG A 67 7.78 4.24 -11.39
CA ARG A 67 8.48 5.41 -11.93
C ARG A 67 7.73 6.70 -11.64
N LYS A 68 6.43 6.74 -11.90
CA LYS A 68 5.55 7.87 -11.58
C LYS A 68 5.48 8.18 -10.09
N THR A 69 5.61 7.17 -9.25
CA THR A 69 5.62 7.32 -7.79
C THR A 69 6.94 7.94 -7.30
N ILE A 70 8.09 7.47 -7.80
CA ILE A 70 9.42 7.82 -7.30
C ILE A 70 9.94 9.12 -7.90
N THR A 71 9.91 9.25 -9.25
CA THR A 71 10.64 10.32 -9.97
C THR A 71 10.27 11.74 -9.52
N PRO A 72 8.99 12.10 -9.31
CA PRO A 72 8.63 13.46 -8.90
C PRO A 72 9.10 13.83 -7.48
N ARG A 73 9.45 12.82 -6.68
CA ARG A 73 9.86 12.96 -5.27
C ARG A 73 11.37 12.96 -5.07
N ILE A 74 12.13 12.98 -6.16
CA ILE A 74 13.59 13.08 -6.11
C ILE A 74 13.99 14.40 -6.75
N LYS A 75 14.62 15.28 -5.98
CA LYS A 75 15.15 16.57 -6.41
C LYS A 75 16.57 16.70 -5.85
N ASP A 76 17.53 17.06 -6.69
CA ASP A 76 18.93 17.26 -6.31
C ASP A 76 19.52 16.08 -5.49
N ASP A 77 19.27 14.85 -5.95
CA ASP A 77 19.68 13.59 -5.30
C ASP A 77 19.18 13.44 -3.84
N ARG A 78 18.04 14.04 -3.55
CA ARG A 78 17.36 13.93 -2.24
C ARG A 78 15.88 13.59 -2.42
N VAL A 79 15.35 12.87 -1.45
CA VAL A 79 13.90 12.64 -1.36
C VAL A 79 13.24 13.90 -0.81
N VAL A 80 12.27 14.40 -1.57
CA VAL A 80 11.45 15.56 -1.20
C VAL A 80 9.99 15.13 -1.16
N LEU A 81 9.36 15.29 -0.01
CA LEU A 81 7.95 14.96 0.20
C LEU A 81 7.22 16.27 0.54
N ASP A 82 6.89 17.04 -0.51
CA ASP A 82 6.26 18.36 -0.36
C ASP A 82 4.83 18.28 0.22
N ASP A 83 4.23 17.08 0.18
CA ASP A 83 2.85 16.82 0.60
C ASP A 83 2.70 16.62 2.13
N ILE A 84 3.80 16.57 2.88
CA ILE A 84 3.80 16.33 4.33
C ILE A 84 4.59 17.41 5.10
N ASP A 85 4.11 17.74 6.30
CA ASP A 85 4.73 18.74 7.19
C ASP A 85 5.31 18.07 8.44
N LEU A 86 6.37 17.28 8.26
CA LEU A 86 7.10 16.62 9.34
C LEU A 86 8.40 17.38 9.66
N SER A 87 8.39 18.22 10.68
CA SER A 87 9.61 18.90 11.11
C SER A 87 10.63 17.92 11.71
N ALA A 88 11.93 18.22 11.55
CA ALA A 88 13.00 17.43 12.14
C ALA A 88 12.85 17.27 13.67
N ASP A 89 12.37 18.31 14.35
CA ASP A 89 12.15 18.27 15.81
C ASP A 89 10.99 17.33 16.16
N TYR A 90 9.90 17.31 15.38
CA TYR A 90 8.82 16.33 15.58
C TYR A 90 9.33 14.91 15.37
N VAL A 91 10.04 14.65 14.27
CA VAL A 91 10.57 13.31 13.92
C VAL A 91 11.55 12.79 14.97
N LYS A 92 12.41 13.67 15.54
CA LYS A 92 13.31 13.30 16.66
C LYS A 92 12.54 12.84 17.90
N ASN A 93 11.41 13.47 18.19
CA ASN A 93 10.58 13.19 19.36
C ASN A 93 9.62 12.00 19.16
N ILE A 94 9.49 11.46 17.96
CA ILE A 94 8.72 10.22 17.73
C ILE A 94 9.36 9.11 18.55
N SER A 95 8.59 8.51 19.43
CA SER A 95 9.00 7.38 20.28
C SER A 95 8.72 6.04 19.61
N LYS A 96 7.66 5.99 18.78
CA LYS A 96 7.17 4.77 18.12
C LYS A 96 6.42 5.10 16.84
N PHE A 97 6.45 4.16 15.91
CA PHE A 97 5.61 4.15 14.71
C PHE A 97 4.55 3.05 14.83
N TYR A 98 3.36 3.33 14.35
CA TYR A 98 2.38 2.31 13.98
C TYR A 98 2.20 2.31 12.48
N ILE A 99 2.07 1.11 11.88
CA ILE A 99 1.60 0.95 10.50
C ILE A 99 0.31 0.14 10.57
N ILE A 100 -0.79 0.70 10.05
CA ILE A 100 -2.11 0.10 10.17
C ILE A 100 -2.72 -0.04 8.79
N ALA A 101 -3.16 -1.24 8.46
CA ALA A 101 -3.78 -1.52 7.16
C ALA A 101 -4.55 -2.86 7.16
N CYS A 102 -5.17 -3.16 6.02
CA CYS A 102 -5.82 -4.44 5.72
C CYS A 102 -5.15 -5.12 4.51
N GLY A 103 -5.21 -6.45 4.45
CA GLY A 103 -4.81 -7.25 3.29
C GLY A 103 -3.38 -6.97 2.79
N SER A 104 -3.23 -6.77 1.48
CA SER A 104 -1.92 -6.49 0.87
C SER A 104 -1.24 -5.24 1.44
N SER A 105 -2.01 -4.20 1.77
CA SER A 105 -1.45 -3.01 2.42
C SER A 105 -0.91 -3.30 3.83
N TYR A 106 -1.49 -4.27 4.57
CA TYR A 106 -0.92 -4.75 5.82
C TYR A 106 0.44 -5.44 5.58
N HIS A 107 0.59 -6.21 4.50
CA HIS A 107 1.86 -6.82 4.14
C HIS A 107 2.92 -5.78 3.71
N VAL A 108 2.50 -4.67 3.09
CA VAL A 108 3.39 -3.50 2.91
C VAL A 108 3.90 -3.02 4.26
N GLY A 109 3.01 -2.90 5.25
CA GLY A 109 3.37 -2.54 6.61
C GLY A 109 4.38 -3.52 7.24
N MET A 110 4.24 -4.82 6.98
CA MET A 110 5.20 -5.83 7.47
C MET A 110 6.60 -5.65 6.88
N VAL A 111 6.72 -5.31 5.59
CA VAL A 111 7.99 -4.91 4.97
C VAL A 111 8.51 -3.62 5.63
N GLY A 112 7.63 -2.63 5.74
CA GLY A 112 7.95 -1.32 6.32
C GLY A 112 8.49 -1.39 7.74
N LYS A 113 7.99 -2.30 8.56
CA LYS A 113 8.54 -2.55 9.90
C LYS A 113 10.04 -2.82 9.85
N TYR A 114 10.47 -3.77 9.03
CA TYR A 114 11.88 -4.13 8.93
C TYR A 114 12.75 -2.97 8.41
N VAL A 115 12.26 -2.25 7.41
CA VAL A 115 12.99 -1.14 6.79
C VAL A 115 13.12 0.04 7.76
N LEU A 116 12.02 0.49 8.35
CA LEU A 116 11.99 1.62 9.28
C LEU A 116 12.79 1.32 10.56
N GLU A 117 12.62 0.14 11.18
CA GLU A 117 13.37 -0.24 12.37
C GLU A 117 14.88 -0.29 12.12
N LYS A 118 15.29 -0.81 10.93
CA LYS A 118 16.69 -0.86 10.53
C LYS A 118 17.29 0.54 10.40
N MET A 119 16.61 1.44 9.69
CA MET A 119 17.14 2.75 9.34
C MET A 119 16.95 3.81 10.43
N LEU A 120 15.80 3.82 11.09
CA LEU A 120 15.47 4.85 12.08
C LEU A 120 15.82 4.45 13.51
N ARG A 121 16.04 3.16 13.78
CA ARG A 121 16.32 2.61 15.12
C ARG A 121 15.23 2.97 16.15
N LYS A 122 13.99 3.04 15.70
CA LYS A 122 12.79 3.32 16.52
C LYS A 122 11.81 2.14 16.37
N PRO A 123 11.06 1.79 17.43
CA PRO A 123 10.09 0.69 17.37
C PRO A 123 9.00 0.94 16.32
N VAL A 124 8.67 -0.07 15.55
CA VAL A 124 7.56 -0.06 14.59
C VAL A 124 6.61 -1.22 14.91
N GLU A 125 5.38 -0.92 15.15
CA GLU A 125 4.31 -1.90 15.35
C GLU A 125 3.40 -1.93 14.13
N VAL A 126 3.08 -3.13 13.65
CA VAL A 126 2.18 -3.32 12.52
C VAL A 126 0.90 -3.97 13.01
N ALA A 127 -0.23 -3.35 12.73
CA ALA A 127 -1.52 -3.83 13.19
C ALA A 127 -2.52 -4.01 12.03
N LEU A 128 -3.33 -5.06 12.10
CA LEU A 128 -4.52 -5.17 11.28
C LEU A 128 -5.50 -4.06 11.68
N ALA A 129 -5.99 -3.32 10.70
CA ALA A 129 -6.91 -2.20 10.97
C ALA A 129 -8.20 -2.67 11.67
N SER A 130 -8.70 -3.86 11.33
CA SER A 130 -9.87 -4.48 11.95
C SER A 130 -9.69 -4.74 13.45
N GLU A 131 -8.43 -4.96 13.90
CA GLU A 131 -8.13 -5.30 15.29
C GLU A 131 -7.66 -4.11 16.12
N PHE A 132 -7.11 -3.08 15.45
CA PHE A 132 -6.40 -1.97 16.10
C PHE A 132 -7.21 -1.30 17.22
N ARG A 133 -8.46 -0.93 16.97
CA ARG A 133 -9.30 -0.24 17.99
C ARG A 133 -9.72 -1.14 19.15
N TYR A 134 -9.68 -2.46 19.00
CA TYR A 134 -10.09 -3.41 20.01
C TYR A 134 -8.98 -3.86 20.94
N CYS A 135 -7.71 -3.65 20.55
CA CYS A 135 -6.56 -4.05 21.36
C CYS A 135 -6.07 -2.98 22.35
N SER A 136 -6.83 -1.86 22.51
CA SER A 136 -6.42 -0.73 23.35
C SER A 136 -5.00 -0.24 23.03
N PRO A 137 -4.76 0.26 21.81
CA PRO A 137 -3.42 0.56 21.33
C PRO A 137 -2.75 1.67 22.16
N ILE A 138 -1.44 1.54 22.36
CA ILE A 138 -0.66 2.55 23.09
C ILE A 138 -0.21 3.60 22.09
N VAL A 139 -0.99 4.66 21.97
CA VAL A 139 -0.74 5.80 21.09
C VAL A 139 -0.74 7.08 21.91
N ASP A 140 0.18 7.98 21.62
CA ASP A 140 0.29 9.31 22.21
C ASP A 140 0.79 10.32 21.18
N LYS A 141 1.00 11.56 21.61
CA LYS A 141 1.49 12.66 20.77
C LYS A 141 2.89 12.43 20.15
N ASN A 142 3.65 11.48 20.66
CA ASN A 142 4.97 11.09 20.16
C ASN A 142 4.88 9.82 19.29
N THR A 143 3.69 9.41 18.89
CA THR A 143 3.44 8.29 18.02
C THR A 143 3.05 8.78 16.63
N LEU A 144 3.79 8.39 15.59
CA LEU A 144 3.37 8.56 14.20
C LEU A 144 2.63 7.31 13.73
N VAL A 145 1.38 7.48 13.33
CA VAL A 145 0.52 6.41 12.85
C VAL A 145 0.39 6.50 11.33
N ILE A 146 0.97 5.54 10.63
CA ILE A 146 0.92 5.44 9.17
C ILE A 146 -0.25 4.52 8.81
N VAL A 147 -1.23 5.02 8.09
CA VAL A 147 -2.35 4.22 7.58
C VAL A 147 -2.17 4.01 6.07
N ILE A 148 -2.32 2.78 5.61
CA ILE A 148 -2.10 2.42 4.20
C ILE A 148 -3.39 1.84 3.62
N SER A 149 -3.88 2.42 2.51
CA SER A 149 -5.05 1.93 1.80
C SER A 149 -4.98 2.31 0.32
N GLN A 150 -5.19 1.35 -0.58
CA GLN A 150 -5.22 1.65 -2.01
C GLN A 150 -6.37 2.59 -2.36
N SER A 151 -7.60 2.28 -1.96
CA SER A 151 -8.80 3.07 -2.25
C SER A 151 -8.94 4.32 -1.38
N GLY A 152 -8.35 4.30 -0.18
CA GLY A 152 -8.61 5.31 0.84
C GLY A 152 -10.05 5.30 1.40
N GLU A 153 -10.80 4.22 1.13
CA GLU A 153 -12.20 4.05 1.56
C GLU A 153 -12.39 2.78 2.42
N THR A 154 -11.32 2.10 2.80
CA THR A 154 -11.40 0.91 3.65
C THR A 154 -11.89 1.30 5.04
N LEU A 155 -13.10 0.88 5.38
CA LEU A 155 -13.78 1.29 6.62
C LEU A 155 -12.95 1.00 7.88
N ASP A 156 -12.40 -0.21 8.00
CA ASP A 156 -11.58 -0.57 9.16
C ASP A 156 -10.35 0.33 9.30
N THR A 157 -9.69 0.67 8.17
CA THR A 157 -8.53 1.55 8.17
C THR A 157 -8.91 2.98 8.54
N MET A 158 -10.08 3.45 8.10
CA MET A 158 -10.61 4.76 8.46
C MET A 158 -10.94 4.84 9.96
N GLU A 159 -11.59 3.82 10.51
CA GLU A 159 -11.90 3.77 11.94
C GLU A 159 -10.63 3.66 12.81
N ALA A 160 -9.61 2.94 12.33
CA ALA A 160 -8.32 2.88 13.01
C ALA A 160 -7.59 4.24 12.98
N LEU A 161 -7.67 4.99 11.87
CA LEU A 161 -7.17 6.37 11.78
C LEU A 161 -7.86 7.28 12.80
N ARG A 162 -9.20 7.22 12.87
CA ARG A 162 -9.99 8.02 13.82
C ARG A 162 -9.63 7.69 15.26
N GLU A 163 -9.46 6.42 15.59
CA GLU A 163 -9.02 5.97 16.91
C GLU A 163 -7.61 6.48 17.25
N ALA A 164 -6.67 6.41 16.30
CA ALA A 164 -5.32 6.94 16.47
C ALA A 164 -5.34 8.45 16.78
N LYS A 165 -6.14 9.23 16.05
CA LYS A 165 -6.33 10.67 16.31
C LYS A 165 -6.97 10.95 17.67
N ARG A 166 -7.99 10.16 18.04
CA ARG A 166 -8.66 10.27 19.35
C ARG A 166 -7.67 10.06 20.50
N LEU A 167 -6.67 9.19 20.32
CA LEU A 167 -5.61 8.92 21.29
C LEU A 167 -4.48 9.95 21.28
N GLY A 168 -4.50 10.90 20.33
CA GLY A 168 -3.53 11.97 20.23
C GLY A 168 -2.33 11.69 19.33
N GLY A 169 -2.32 10.59 18.58
CA GLY A 169 -1.29 10.29 17.58
C GLY A 169 -1.44 11.18 16.33
N ARG A 170 -0.32 11.57 15.72
CA ARG A 170 -0.33 12.17 14.38
C ARG A 170 -0.49 11.09 13.34
N THR A 171 -1.29 11.35 12.33
CA THR A 171 -1.65 10.37 11.29
C THR A 171 -1.09 10.76 9.93
N LEU A 172 -0.48 9.80 9.24
CA LEU A 172 0.00 9.92 7.88
C LEU A 172 -0.67 8.84 7.02
N ALA A 173 -1.38 9.25 5.97
CA ALA A 173 -2.02 8.33 5.04
C ALA A 173 -1.18 8.09 3.79
N ILE A 174 -1.02 6.83 3.40
CA ILE A 174 -0.50 6.42 2.10
C ILE A 174 -1.68 5.86 1.31
N VAL A 175 -2.15 6.60 0.31
CA VAL A 175 -3.36 6.25 -0.47
C VAL A 175 -3.13 6.48 -1.96
N ASN A 176 -3.93 5.83 -2.81
CA ASN A 176 -3.84 6.03 -4.25
C ASN A 176 -4.93 6.98 -4.78
N VAL A 177 -6.11 7.02 -4.15
CA VAL A 177 -7.24 7.82 -4.63
C VAL A 177 -7.23 9.19 -3.97
N VAL A 178 -7.07 10.22 -4.83
CA VAL A 178 -7.12 11.63 -4.42
C VAL A 178 -8.49 11.97 -3.88
N GLY A 179 -8.53 12.69 -2.74
CA GLY A 179 -9.78 13.14 -2.12
C GLY A 179 -10.61 12.04 -1.46
N SER A 180 -10.04 10.84 -1.27
CA SER A 180 -10.66 9.76 -0.52
C SER A 180 -10.92 10.14 0.95
N SER A 181 -11.81 9.40 1.61
CA SER A 181 -12.20 9.67 3.00
C SER A 181 -11.01 9.63 3.96
N ILE A 182 -10.11 8.64 3.83
CA ILE A 182 -8.88 8.55 4.62
C ILE A 182 -7.97 9.75 4.35
N ALA A 183 -7.82 10.16 3.07
CA ALA A 183 -7.00 11.33 2.71
C ALA A 183 -7.52 12.64 3.31
N LYS A 184 -8.84 12.81 3.39
CA LYS A 184 -9.45 14.01 4.00
C LYS A 184 -9.31 14.07 5.51
N GLU A 185 -9.24 12.93 6.18
CA GLU A 185 -9.21 12.85 7.64
C GLU A 185 -7.80 12.77 8.22
N ALA A 186 -6.80 12.31 7.46
CA ALA A 186 -5.41 12.23 7.92
C ALA A 186 -4.78 13.62 8.08
N ASP A 187 -3.78 13.73 8.97
CA ASP A 187 -3.03 14.98 9.16
C ASP A 187 -2.04 15.23 8.03
N ASP A 188 -1.45 14.17 7.49
CA ASP A 188 -0.54 14.18 6.33
C ASP A 188 -0.95 13.12 5.32
N VAL A 189 -0.72 13.35 4.03
CA VAL A 189 -1.11 12.41 2.97
C VAL A 189 0.00 12.28 1.93
N ILE A 190 0.33 11.05 1.55
CA ILE A 190 1.20 10.76 0.40
C ILE A 190 0.41 9.91 -0.59
N TYR A 191 0.26 10.39 -1.81
CA TYR A 191 -0.40 9.66 -2.89
C TYR A 191 0.58 8.74 -3.61
N THR A 192 0.18 7.50 -3.91
CA THR A 192 1.04 6.51 -4.59
C THR A 192 1.16 6.74 -6.10
N TRP A 193 0.18 7.42 -6.72
CA TRP A 193 0.13 7.68 -8.16
C TRP A 193 0.19 6.41 -9.03
N ALA A 194 -0.33 5.29 -8.51
CA ALA A 194 -0.39 4.01 -9.24
C ALA A 194 -1.35 4.04 -10.44
N GLY A 195 -2.19 5.07 -10.53
CA GLY A 195 -3.31 5.11 -11.47
C GLY A 195 -4.46 4.19 -11.03
N PRO A 196 -5.52 4.06 -11.82
CA PRO A 196 -6.65 3.20 -11.47
C PRO A 196 -6.24 1.72 -11.47
N GLU A 197 -6.62 1.01 -10.42
CA GLU A 197 -6.48 -0.44 -10.28
C GLU A 197 -7.88 -1.06 -10.21
N ILE A 198 -8.22 -1.88 -11.21
CA ILE A 198 -9.57 -2.44 -11.42
C ILE A 198 -9.65 -3.87 -10.92
N ALA A 199 -8.54 -4.62 -11.01
CA ALA A 199 -8.49 -5.99 -10.50
C ALA A 199 -8.72 -6.02 -9.00
N VAL A 200 -9.46 -7.02 -8.53
CA VAL A 200 -9.73 -7.22 -7.09
C VAL A 200 -8.44 -7.56 -6.35
N ALA A 201 -7.63 -8.46 -6.91
CA ALA A 201 -6.32 -8.79 -6.37
C ALA A 201 -5.32 -7.69 -6.76
N THR A 202 -4.91 -6.88 -5.80
CA THR A 202 -3.99 -5.75 -6.00
C THR A 202 -2.59 -6.21 -6.43
N THR A 203 -1.95 -5.46 -7.30
CA THR A 203 -0.58 -5.70 -7.78
C THR A 203 0.23 -4.41 -7.81
N LYS A 204 -0.06 -3.49 -8.74
CA LYS A 204 0.69 -2.24 -8.88
C LYS A 204 0.53 -1.30 -7.68
N ALA A 205 -0.63 -1.32 -7.01
CA ALA A 205 -0.80 -0.52 -5.80
C ALA A 205 0.09 -1.03 -4.66
N TYR A 206 0.24 -2.35 -4.48
CA TYR A 206 1.18 -2.93 -3.53
C TYR A 206 2.62 -2.45 -3.79
N SER A 207 3.09 -2.55 -5.03
CA SER A 207 4.45 -2.15 -5.43
C SER A 207 4.70 -0.65 -5.23
N THR A 208 3.71 0.19 -5.53
CA THR A 208 3.83 1.65 -5.34
C THR A 208 3.73 2.07 -3.88
N GLN A 209 2.96 1.36 -3.06
CA GLN A 209 2.94 1.55 -1.61
C GLN A 209 4.31 1.23 -0.98
N LEU A 210 4.97 0.14 -1.40
CA LEU A 210 6.34 -0.17 -1.00
C LEU A 210 7.30 0.97 -1.38
N ALA A 211 7.24 1.43 -2.64
CA ALA A 211 8.08 2.52 -3.12
C ALA A 211 7.89 3.82 -2.31
N VAL A 212 6.65 4.19 -1.97
CA VAL A 212 6.36 5.34 -1.10
C VAL A 212 6.93 5.14 0.29
N LEU A 213 6.79 3.94 0.84
CA LEU A 213 7.27 3.64 2.19
C LEU A 213 8.79 3.70 2.27
N ASP A 214 9.50 3.22 1.24
CA ASP A 214 10.96 3.33 1.15
C ASP A 214 11.42 4.78 1.02
N LEU A 215 10.72 5.59 0.19
CA LEU A 215 10.98 7.03 0.10
C LEU A 215 10.73 7.74 1.44
N LEU A 216 9.64 7.44 2.12
CA LEU A 216 9.34 7.97 3.45
C LEU A 216 10.43 7.59 4.46
N CYS A 217 10.91 6.35 4.41
CA CYS A 217 11.98 5.89 5.28
C CYS A 217 13.29 6.64 5.05
N LEU A 218 13.70 6.84 3.79
CA LEU A 218 14.87 7.66 3.44
C LEU A 218 14.72 9.11 3.88
N TYR A 219 13.55 9.70 3.65
CA TYR A 219 13.24 11.07 4.08
C TYR A 219 13.35 11.22 5.60
N LEU A 220 12.77 10.31 6.37
CA LEU A 220 12.83 10.33 7.82
C LEU A 220 14.25 10.06 8.35
N ALA A 221 15.00 9.17 7.70
CA ALA A 221 16.39 8.85 8.06
C ALA A 221 17.32 10.06 7.83
N ASP A 222 17.11 10.80 6.75
CA ASP A 222 17.84 12.06 6.47
C ASP A 222 17.53 13.14 7.52
N LEU A 223 16.25 13.35 7.86
CA LEU A 223 15.82 14.28 8.91
C LEU A 223 16.42 13.94 10.29
N LEU A 224 16.58 12.66 10.59
CA LEU A 224 17.17 12.19 11.85
C LEU A 224 18.70 12.21 11.84
N GLY A 225 19.34 12.25 10.67
CA GLY A 225 20.76 11.97 10.50
C GLY A 225 21.14 10.55 10.92
N SER A 226 20.24 9.59 10.74
CA SER A 226 20.41 8.20 11.18
C SER A 226 21.04 7.29 10.12
N ILE A 227 21.30 7.82 8.93
CA ILE A 227 21.90 7.11 7.79
C ILE A 227 23.16 7.86 7.33
N ALA A 228 24.20 7.12 6.94
CA ALA A 228 25.38 7.70 6.32
C ALA A 228 25.08 8.23 4.92
N PRO A 229 25.68 9.37 4.48
CA PRO A 229 25.42 9.95 3.15
C PRO A 229 25.66 8.96 1.99
N GLU A 230 26.68 8.11 2.11
CA GLU A 230 27.03 7.12 1.10
C GLU A 230 25.93 6.04 1.00
N GLU A 231 25.47 5.53 2.14
CA GLU A 231 24.38 4.53 2.22
C GLU A 231 23.06 5.13 1.70
N TYR A 232 22.77 6.39 2.05
CA TYR A 232 21.61 7.10 1.53
C TYR A 232 21.62 7.15 -0.01
N THR A 233 22.77 7.55 -0.59
CA THR A 233 22.95 7.68 -2.03
C THR A 233 22.83 6.32 -2.73
N GLU A 234 23.41 5.28 -2.14
CA GLU A 234 23.31 3.91 -2.66
C GLU A 234 21.85 3.44 -2.72
N ILE A 235 21.11 3.56 -1.62
CA ILE A 235 19.70 3.14 -1.56
C ILE A 235 18.85 3.96 -2.53
N LEU A 236 19.02 5.27 -2.58
CA LEU A 236 18.27 6.13 -3.49
C LEU A 236 18.56 5.74 -4.96
N THR A 237 19.83 5.48 -5.30
CA THR A 237 20.22 5.03 -6.64
C THR A 237 19.54 3.71 -6.99
N GLU A 238 19.55 2.75 -6.07
CA GLU A 238 18.90 1.46 -6.31
C GLU A 238 17.38 1.57 -6.44
N LEU A 239 16.73 2.44 -5.66
CA LEU A 239 15.30 2.71 -5.80
C LEU A 239 14.96 3.25 -7.20
N THR A 240 15.77 4.15 -7.76
CA THR A 240 15.54 4.68 -9.11
C THR A 240 15.70 3.62 -10.22
N ARG A 241 16.41 2.52 -9.94
CA ARG A 241 16.61 1.38 -10.86
C ARG A 241 15.51 0.33 -10.80
N ILE A 242 14.68 0.33 -9.74
CA ILE A 242 13.63 -0.67 -9.55
C ILE A 242 12.71 -0.81 -10.77
N PRO A 243 12.23 0.28 -11.42
CA PRO A 243 11.39 0.14 -12.61
C PRO A 243 12.03 -0.66 -13.74
N ASP A 244 13.33 -0.47 -13.98
CA ASP A 244 14.03 -1.18 -15.07
C ASP A 244 14.31 -2.64 -14.68
N LYS A 245 14.74 -2.91 -13.45
CA LYS A 245 14.89 -4.28 -12.93
C LYS A 245 13.57 -5.06 -12.99
N LEU A 246 12.44 -4.39 -12.69
CA LEU A 246 11.13 -5.02 -12.75
C LEU A 246 10.73 -5.37 -14.20
N LYS A 247 11.10 -4.56 -15.20
CA LYS A 247 10.90 -4.92 -16.61
C LYS A 247 11.63 -6.21 -16.96
N GLU A 248 12.88 -6.36 -16.54
CA GLU A 248 13.67 -7.58 -16.78
C GLU A 248 13.00 -8.82 -16.15
N VAL A 249 12.39 -8.68 -14.97
CA VAL A 249 11.62 -9.76 -14.32
C VAL A 249 10.37 -10.09 -15.13
N LEU A 250 9.62 -9.08 -15.60
CA LEU A 250 8.39 -9.27 -16.37
C LEU A 250 8.64 -9.88 -17.76
N GLU A 251 9.83 -9.71 -18.34
CA GLU A 251 10.24 -10.38 -19.58
C GLU A 251 10.37 -11.89 -19.41
N GLN A 252 10.45 -12.41 -18.18
CA GLN A 252 10.55 -13.84 -17.90
C GLN A 252 9.18 -14.54 -17.72
N LYS A 253 8.09 -13.87 -18.08
CA LYS A 253 6.72 -14.37 -17.85
C LYS A 253 6.45 -15.77 -18.41
N GLU A 254 6.97 -16.10 -19.59
CA GLU A 254 6.79 -17.42 -20.21
C GLU A 254 7.49 -18.51 -19.39
N ARG A 255 8.67 -18.23 -18.84
CA ARG A 255 9.40 -19.14 -17.97
C ARG A 255 8.65 -19.36 -16.65
N ILE A 256 8.09 -18.30 -16.08
CA ILE A 256 7.25 -18.37 -14.86
C ILE A 256 6.00 -19.19 -15.14
N GLN A 257 5.34 -18.97 -16.28
CA GLN A 257 4.17 -19.75 -16.71
C GLN A 257 4.51 -21.25 -16.88
N GLN A 258 5.69 -21.56 -17.43
CA GLN A 258 6.15 -22.93 -17.56
C GLN A 258 6.31 -23.63 -16.20
N TYR A 259 6.85 -22.93 -15.19
CA TYR A 259 6.91 -23.49 -13.83
C TYR A 259 5.49 -23.62 -13.24
N ALA A 260 4.66 -22.59 -13.33
CA ALA A 260 3.30 -22.63 -12.81
C ALA A 260 2.50 -23.80 -13.38
N SER A 261 2.67 -24.12 -14.69
CA SER A 261 2.01 -25.26 -15.33
C SER A 261 2.42 -26.63 -14.80
N GLN A 262 3.54 -26.75 -14.09
CA GLN A 262 3.98 -28.00 -13.46
C GLN A 262 3.37 -28.20 -12.08
N PHE A 263 2.96 -27.11 -11.42
CA PHE A 263 2.57 -27.13 -10.01
C PHE A 263 1.13 -26.68 -9.74
N PHE A 264 0.33 -26.37 -10.75
CA PHE A 264 -1.02 -25.83 -10.59
C PHE A 264 -2.04 -26.82 -9.96
N ASN A 265 -1.69 -28.11 -9.88
CA ASN A 265 -2.56 -29.17 -9.32
C ASN A 265 -2.30 -29.45 -7.84
N HIS A 266 -1.48 -28.64 -7.15
CA HIS A 266 -1.29 -28.80 -5.71
C HIS A 266 -2.45 -28.19 -4.93
N ASP A 267 -2.92 -28.91 -3.92
CA ASP A 267 -4.01 -28.45 -3.04
C ASP A 267 -3.51 -27.47 -1.98
N SER A 268 -2.23 -27.52 -1.65
CA SER A 268 -1.60 -26.67 -0.62
C SER A 268 -0.16 -26.33 -1.01
N ILE A 269 0.21 -25.08 -0.78
CA ILE A 269 1.55 -24.54 -1.08
C ILE A 269 2.03 -23.73 0.11
N PHE A 270 3.29 -23.92 0.50
CA PHE A 270 3.91 -23.17 1.58
C PHE A 270 4.96 -22.21 1.06
N PHE A 271 4.97 -21.00 1.60
CA PHE A 271 6.03 -20.02 1.39
C PHE A 271 6.88 -19.93 2.66
N ILE A 272 8.20 -19.94 2.52
CA ILE A 272 9.12 -19.74 3.65
C ILE A 272 10.14 -18.66 3.33
N GLY A 273 10.42 -17.82 4.30
CA GLY A 273 11.38 -16.74 4.17
C GLY A 273 11.91 -16.27 5.51
N ARG A 274 12.87 -15.37 5.50
CA ARG A 274 13.38 -14.69 6.70
C ARG A 274 13.34 -13.19 6.52
N ASN A 275 13.01 -12.46 7.58
CA ASN A 275 13.01 -11.00 7.58
C ASN A 275 12.11 -10.46 6.45
N LEU A 276 12.65 -9.71 5.49
CA LEU A 276 11.90 -9.16 4.35
C LEU A 276 11.26 -10.26 3.49
N ASP A 277 11.98 -11.36 3.25
CA ASP A 277 11.46 -12.47 2.44
C ASP A 277 10.23 -13.12 3.09
N TYR A 278 10.19 -13.21 4.43
CA TYR A 278 9.00 -13.66 5.14
C TYR A 278 7.82 -12.70 4.92
N ALA A 279 8.03 -11.39 5.03
CA ALA A 279 6.99 -10.39 4.80
C ALA A 279 6.46 -10.43 3.35
N ILE A 280 7.35 -10.63 2.37
CA ILE A 280 6.99 -10.82 0.96
C ILE A 280 6.27 -12.15 0.76
N GLY A 281 6.68 -13.20 1.46
CA GLY A 281 6.02 -14.51 1.46
C GLY A 281 4.55 -14.44 1.90
N LEU A 282 4.22 -13.58 2.88
CA LEU A 282 2.84 -13.33 3.31
C LEU A 282 1.99 -12.79 2.14
N GLU A 283 2.52 -11.83 1.39
CA GLU A 283 1.82 -11.28 0.22
C GLU A 283 1.71 -12.30 -0.91
N ALA A 284 2.77 -13.05 -1.20
CA ALA A 284 2.76 -14.12 -2.21
C ALA A 284 1.68 -15.18 -1.89
N SER A 285 1.59 -15.59 -0.63
CA SER A 285 0.57 -16.50 -0.15
C SER A 285 -0.85 -15.91 -0.32
N LEU A 286 -1.06 -14.64 0.01
CA LEU A 286 -2.34 -13.98 -0.17
C LEU A 286 -2.73 -13.96 -1.66
N LYS A 287 -1.83 -13.52 -2.54
CA LYS A 287 -2.09 -13.48 -3.99
C LYS A 287 -2.42 -14.86 -4.57
N LEU A 288 -1.70 -15.89 -4.14
CA LEU A 288 -1.99 -17.26 -4.58
C LEU A 288 -3.41 -17.69 -4.18
N LYS A 289 -3.81 -17.44 -2.94
CA LYS A 289 -5.17 -17.75 -2.45
C LYS A 289 -6.26 -17.02 -3.22
N GLU A 290 -6.07 -15.72 -3.46
CA GLU A 290 -7.06 -14.87 -4.14
C GLU A 290 -7.29 -15.29 -5.60
N ILE A 291 -6.24 -15.73 -6.29
CA ILE A 291 -6.29 -15.96 -7.74
C ILE A 291 -6.58 -17.41 -8.08
N SER A 292 -5.94 -18.34 -7.37
CA SER A 292 -6.00 -19.77 -7.70
C SER A 292 -6.94 -20.58 -6.83
N TYR A 293 -7.35 -20.02 -5.66
CA TYR A 293 -8.07 -20.72 -4.59
C TYR A 293 -7.30 -21.88 -3.97
N ILE A 294 -6.02 -22.04 -4.30
CA ILE A 294 -5.13 -23.00 -3.65
C ILE A 294 -4.86 -22.53 -2.24
N HIS A 295 -5.02 -23.41 -1.26
CA HIS A 295 -4.64 -23.09 0.12
C HIS A 295 -3.14 -22.80 0.19
N SER A 296 -2.75 -21.70 0.83
CA SER A 296 -1.34 -21.41 1.03
C SER A 296 -1.11 -20.67 2.34
N GLU A 297 0.08 -20.90 2.91
CA GLU A 297 0.53 -20.25 4.13
C GLU A 297 1.99 -19.81 3.97
N ALA A 298 2.35 -18.74 4.68
CA ALA A 298 3.73 -18.27 4.73
C ALA A 298 4.26 -18.37 6.16
N TYR A 299 5.46 -18.91 6.30
CA TYR A 299 6.13 -19.09 7.59
C TYR A 299 7.51 -18.43 7.61
N ALA A 300 7.85 -17.86 8.75
CA ALA A 300 9.25 -17.58 9.03
C ALA A 300 10.04 -18.91 8.98
N ALA A 301 11.03 -19.01 8.11
CA ALA A 301 11.71 -20.30 7.81
C ALA A 301 12.23 -21.04 9.05
N GLY A 302 12.67 -20.27 10.06
CA GLY A 302 13.11 -20.85 11.33
C GLY A 302 11.97 -21.42 12.18
N GLU A 303 10.75 -20.88 12.04
CA GLU A 303 9.59 -21.26 12.82
C GLU A 303 8.90 -22.53 12.29
N LEU A 304 9.06 -22.83 10.99
CA LEU A 304 8.46 -24.02 10.38
C LEU A 304 8.74 -25.32 11.18
N LYS A 305 9.94 -25.47 11.73
CA LYS A 305 10.33 -26.65 12.51
C LYS A 305 9.66 -26.76 13.89
N HIS A 306 8.98 -25.70 14.35
CA HIS A 306 8.36 -25.65 15.68
C HIS A 306 6.87 -26.03 15.67
N GLY A 307 6.51 -27.03 14.87
CA GLY A 307 5.17 -27.62 14.80
C GLY A 307 4.66 -27.80 13.40
N THR A 308 4.62 -26.73 12.61
CA THR A 308 4.01 -26.71 11.27
C THR A 308 4.73 -27.58 10.22
N ILE A 309 5.95 -28.02 10.51
CA ILE A 309 6.66 -29.04 9.71
C ILE A 309 5.88 -30.34 9.59
N SER A 310 4.97 -30.63 10.53
CA SER A 310 4.08 -31.81 10.46
C SER A 310 3.12 -31.79 9.26
N LEU A 311 2.93 -30.62 8.61
CA LEU A 311 2.11 -30.46 7.40
C LEU A 311 2.92 -30.77 6.11
N ILE A 312 4.21 -30.97 6.23
CA ILE A 312 5.11 -31.21 5.09
C ILE A 312 5.25 -32.71 4.87
N GLU A 313 4.65 -33.19 3.80
CA GLU A 313 4.68 -34.57 3.36
C GLU A 313 5.40 -34.71 2.01
N GLN A 314 5.55 -35.96 1.54
CA GLN A 314 6.12 -36.19 0.22
C GLN A 314 5.21 -35.59 -0.86
N GLY A 315 5.75 -34.68 -1.66
CA GLY A 315 5.01 -33.98 -2.72
C GLY A 315 4.45 -32.62 -2.28
N THR A 316 4.58 -32.21 -1.02
CA THR A 316 4.22 -30.84 -0.59
C THR A 316 5.12 -29.82 -1.27
N LEU A 317 4.52 -28.86 -1.98
CA LEU A 317 5.29 -27.78 -2.61
C LEU A 317 5.63 -26.71 -1.58
N VAL A 318 6.92 -26.43 -1.45
CA VAL A 318 7.45 -25.34 -0.60
C VAL A 318 8.27 -24.38 -1.46
N ILE A 319 7.89 -23.10 -1.44
CA ILE A 319 8.59 -22.01 -2.13
C ILE A 319 9.43 -21.26 -1.10
N ALA A 320 10.75 -21.32 -1.24
CA ALA A 320 11.68 -20.58 -0.41
C ALA A 320 12.11 -19.28 -1.09
N LEU A 321 12.03 -18.16 -0.36
CA LEU A 321 12.42 -16.83 -0.78
C LEU A 321 13.77 -16.43 -0.14
#